data_e311860423dd0889fcd74c0d99b33f93
#
_entry.id   e311860423dd0889fcd74c0d99b33f93
#
_cell.length_a   1.000
_cell.length_b   1.000
_cell.length_c   1.000
_cell.angle_alpha   90.00
_cell.angle_beta   90.00
_cell.angle_gamma   90.00
#
_symmetry.space_group_name_H-M   'P 1'
#
loop_
_entity.id
_entity.type
_entity.pdbx_description
1 polymer ?
#
loop_
_entity_poly.entity_id
_entity_poly.type
_entity_poly.pdbx_seq_one_letter_code
_entity_poly.pdbx_strand_id
1 'polypeptide(L)'
;YIRFTYVNLSVILQSILKRIHNNQRSFINMQDKKQLFLKGMHHGIPVALGYLAVSFTLGIAAKRAGFTPIQAMLMSLTSNASASEFSAINLIKNGGAYIEIALTTLILNLRYILMSCALSQKLGSKTGIGHRLVMSFDITDEIFALSVCQRNGLSPYYTYGIIAAALPCWAMGTFLGTLSGSILPASVRSA
;
A
#
# COMPACT_ATOMS: atom_id res chain seq x y z
N TYR A 1 46.21 -3.48 -43.48
CA TYR A 1 46.03 -2.44 -42.44
C TYR A 1 44.65 -1.75 -42.56
N ILE A 2 44.21 -1.31 -43.72
CA ILE A 2 42.93 -0.57 -43.90
C ILE A 2 41.70 -1.43 -43.52
N ARG A 3 41.69 -2.73 -43.83
CA ARG A 3 40.55 -3.62 -43.55
C ARG A 3 40.34 -3.88 -42.04
N PHE A 4 41.42 -3.84 -41.26
CA PHE A 4 41.37 -4.02 -39.80
C PHE A 4 40.80 -2.80 -39.07
N THR A 5 41.04 -1.62 -39.60
CA THR A 5 40.56 -0.34 -39.06
C THR A 5 39.04 -0.17 -39.25
N TYR A 6 38.50 -0.59 -40.42
CA TYR A 6 37.04 -0.53 -40.70
C TYR A 6 36.25 -1.48 -39.83
N VAL A 7 36.76 -2.69 -39.54
CA VAL A 7 36.11 -3.66 -38.67
C VAL A 7 36.03 -3.14 -37.24
N ASN A 8 37.12 -2.52 -36.73
CA ASN A 8 37.11 -1.94 -35.39
C ASN A 8 36.16 -0.73 -35.29
N LEU A 9 36.09 0.12 -36.31
CA LEU A 9 35.19 1.27 -36.32
C LEU A 9 33.70 0.84 -36.33
N SER A 10 33.36 -0.19 -37.10
CA SER A 10 32.00 -0.72 -37.15
C SER A 10 31.55 -1.34 -35.80
N VAL A 11 32.44 -2.06 -35.12
CA VAL A 11 32.19 -2.65 -33.80
C VAL A 11 31.99 -1.55 -32.75
N ILE A 12 32.84 -0.50 -32.78
CA ILE A 12 32.72 0.63 -31.87
C ILE A 12 31.39 1.38 -32.11
N LEU A 13 31.03 1.66 -33.38
CA LEU A 13 29.77 2.31 -33.72
C LEU A 13 28.56 1.48 -33.28
N GLN A 14 28.57 0.17 -33.50
CA GLN A 14 27.52 -0.70 -33.00
C GLN A 14 27.40 -0.72 -31.49
N SER A 15 28.53 -0.69 -30.77
CA SER A 15 28.52 -0.65 -29.30
C SER A 15 27.94 0.69 -28.77
N ILE A 16 28.28 1.80 -29.41
CA ILE A 16 27.75 3.13 -29.08
C ILE A 16 26.26 3.21 -29.37
N LEU A 17 25.81 2.75 -30.54
CA LEU A 17 24.41 2.72 -30.91
C LEU A 17 23.57 1.84 -29.97
N LYS A 18 24.11 0.68 -29.58
CA LYS A 18 23.47 -0.20 -28.59
C LYS A 18 23.37 0.45 -27.22
N ARG A 19 24.39 1.21 -26.81
CA ARG A 19 24.41 1.96 -25.55
C ARG A 19 23.38 3.10 -25.55
N ILE A 20 23.30 3.86 -26.65
CA ILE A 20 22.29 4.93 -26.83
C ILE A 20 20.89 4.35 -26.82
N HIS A 21 20.65 3.25 -27.54
CA HIS A 21 19.35 2.58 -27.58
C HIS A 21 18.91 2.03 -26.20
N ASN A 22 19.85 1.45 -25.45
CA ASN A 22 19.59 0.96 -24.10
C ASN A 22 19.31 2.13 -23.12
N ASN A 23 20.02 3.24 -23.25
CA ASN A 23 19.76 4.44 -22.45
C ASN A 23 18.37 5.03 -22.76
N GLN A 24 18.01 5.17 -24.03
CA GLN A 24 16.67 5.65 -24.41
C GLN A 24 15.56 4.74 -23.90
N ARG A 25 15.70 3.41 -24.02
CA ARG A 25 14.75 2.45 -23.44
C ARG A 25 14.65 2.57 -21.91
N SER A 26 15.77 2.83 -21.25
CA SER A 26 15.79 3.03 -19.79
C SER A 26 15.06 4.32 -19.39
N PHE A 27 15.24 5.42 -20.11
CA PHE A 27 14.54 6.69 -19.88
C PHE A 27 13.04 6.58 -20.11
N ILE A 28 12.62 5.95 -21.22
CA ILE A 28 11.19 5.72 -21.53
C ILE A 28 10.56 4.86 -20.42
N ASN A 29 11.24 3.78 -20.01
CA ASN A 29 10.74 2.88 -18.97
C ASN A 29 10.64 3.58 -17.58
N MET A 30 11.50 4.54 -17.28
CA MET A 30 11.41 5.34 -16.05
C MET A 30 10.27 6.37 -16.10
N GLN A 31 10.05 7.01 -17.25
CA GLN A 31 8.93 7.94 -17.42
C GLN A 31 7.59 7.21 -17.29
N ASP A 32 7.44 6.04 -17.92
CA ASP A 32 6.24 5.21 -17.80
C ASP A 32 5.97 4.80 -16.35
N LYS A 33 6.99 4.42 -15.59
CA LYS A 33 6.87 4.07 -14.17
C LYS A 33 6.40 5.25 -13.32
N LYS A 34 7.00 6.44 -13.54
CA LYS A 34 6.61 7.66 -12.83
C LYS A 34 5.17 8.08 -13.16
N GLN A 35 4.78 8.00 -14.41
CA GLN A 35 3.41 8.31 -14.83
C GLN A 35 2.39 7.36 -14.22
N LEU A 36 2.70 6.06 -14.19
CA LEU A 36 1.85 5.06 -13.54
C LEU A 36 1.73 5.28 -12.04
N PHE A 37 2.82 5.65 -11.38
CA PHE A 37 2.81 5.99 -9.95
C PHE A 37 1.94 7.23 -9.68
N LEU A 38 2.12 8.30 -10.42
CA LEU A 38 1.31 9.52 -10.29
C LEU A 38 -0.17 9.27 -10.60
N LYS A 39 -0.46 8.45 -11.60
CA LYS A 39 -1.82 8.01 -11.91
C LYS A 39 -2.43 7.22 -10.75
N GLY A 40 -1.64 6.32 -10.15
CA GLY A 40 -2.05 5.58 -8.96
C GLY A 40 -2.34 6.50 -7.78
N MET A 41 -1.47 7.48 -7.50
CA MET A 41 -1.69 8.48 -6.46
C MET A 41 -3.00 9.25 -6.68
N HIS A 42 -3.23 9.74 -7.90
CA HIS A 42 -4.45 10.47 -8.21
C HIS A 42 -5.73 9.63 -8.00
N HIS A 43 -5.70 8.37 -8.45
CA HIS A 43 -6.83 7.45 -8.23
C HIS A 43 -6.96 7.03 -6.76
N GLY A 44 -5.88 7.10 -5.99
CA GLY A 44 -5.85 6.82 -4.56
C GLY A 44 -6.41 7.95 -3.67
N ILE A 45 -6.55 9.19 -4.18
CA ILE A 45 -7.04 10.32 -3.39
C ILE A 45 -8.42 10.06 -2.75
N PRO A 46 -9.44 9.57 -3.47
CA PRO A 46 -10.73 9.26 -2.85
C PRO A 46 -10.62 8.21 -1.75
N VAL A 47 -9.77 7.20 -1.95
CA VAL A 47 -9.50 6.16 -0.94
C VAL A 47 -8.82 6.78 0.28
N ALA A 48 -7.83 7.63 0.08
CA ALA A 48 -7.11 8.34 1.15
C ALA A 48 -8.05 9.18 2.02
N LEU A 49 -9.00 9.89 1.42
CA LEU A 49 -10.00 10.67 2.15
C LEU A 49 -10.94 9.77 2.96
N GLY A 50 -11.41 8.66 2.39
CA GLY A 50 -12.18 7.65 3.10
C GLY A 50 -11.41 7.06 4.28
N TYR A 51 -10.14 6.73 4.06
CA TYR A 51 -9.26 6.19 5.09
C TYR A 51 -9.02 7.17 6.23
N LEU A 52 -8.84 8.46 5.94
CA LEU A 52 -8.69 9.47 6.97
C LEU A 52 -9.91 9.50 7.91
N ALA A 53 -11.13 9.42 7.36
CA ALA A 53 -12.36 9.45 8.14
C ALA A 53 -12.51 8.18 8.99
N VAL A 54 -12.31 6.98 8.40
CA VAL A 54 -12.44 5.70 9.10
C VAL A 54 -11.37 5.56 10.18
N SER A 55 -10.13 5.87 9.85
CA SER A 55 -9.00 5.73 10.79
C SER A 55 -9.09 6.75 11.94
N PHE A 56 -9.69 7.92 11.70
CA PHE A 56 -9.97 8.88 12.77
C PHE A 56 -10.93 8.27 13.82
N THR A 57 -11.99 7.60 13.39
CA THR A 57 -12.90 6.90 14.32
C THR A 57 -12.22 5.74 15.03
N LEU A 58 -11.34 5.00 14.33
CA LEU A 58 -10.49 3.96 14.90
C LEU A 58 -9.59 4.53 16.01
N GLY A 59 -8.98 5.69 15.78
CA GLY A 59 -8.15 6.38 16.76
C GLY A 59 -8.92 6.75 18.04
N ILE A 60 -10.18 7.21 17.91
CA ILE A 60 -11.03 7.47 19.07
C ILE A 60 -11.30 6.17 19.84
N ALA A 61 -11.58 5.05 19.14
CA ALA A 61 -11.79 3.75 19.76
C ALA A 61 -10.52 3.26 20.47
N ALA A 62 -9.35 3.41 19.86
CA ALA A 62 -8.06 3.07 20.44
C ALA A 62 -7.78 3.88 21.73
N LYS A 63 -8.13 5.17 21.73
CA LYS A 63 -8.02 6.00 22.95
C LYS A 63 -8.90 5.48 24.10
N ARG A 64 -10.13 5.05 23.78
CA ARG A 64 -11.05 4.46 24.77
C ARG A 64 -10.55 3.13 25.32
N ALA A 65 -9.73 2.42 24.57
CA ALA A 65 -9.07 1.17 25.00
C ALA A 65 -7.74 1.42 25.73
N GLY A 66 -7.35 2.68 25.94
CA GLY A 66 -6.14 3.06 26.70
C GLY A 66 -4.87 3.20 25.87
N PHE A 67 -4.95 3.15 24.53
CA PHE A 67 -3.78 3.35 23.67
C PHE A 67 -3.27 4.79 23.71
N THR A 68 -1.96 4.94 23.64
CA THR A 68 -1.33 6.22 23.33
C THR A 68 -1.40 6.51 21.84
N PRO A 69 -1.33 7.79 21.39
CA PRO A 69 -1.40 8.12 19.94
C PRO A 69 -0.32 7.41 19.12
N ILE A 70 0.88 7.25 19.66
CA ILE A 70 1.98 6.56 18.97
C ILE A 70 1.69 5.06 18.85
N GLN A 71 1.21 4.42 19.92
CA GLN A 71 0.85 2.99 19.89
C GLN A 71 -0.26 2.72 18.88
N ALA A 72 -1.30 3.56 18.85
CA ALA A 72 -2.40 3.43 17.91
C ALA A 72 -1.92 3.62 16.45
N MET A 73 -1.07 4.61 16.19
CA MET A 73 -0.49 4.85 14.86
C MET A 73 0.39 3.67 14.42
N LEU A 74 1.25 3.13 15.30
CA LEU A 74 2.09 1.97 14.98
C LEU A 74 1.26 0.72 14.71
N MET A 75 0.20 0.49 15.49
CA MET A 75 -0.75 -0.60 15.24
C MET A 75 -1.37 -0.46 13.85
N SER A 76 -1.88 0.72 13.50
CA SER A 76 -2.46 1.01 12.20
C SER A 76 -1.47 0.80 11.04
N LEU A 77 -0.22 1.25 11.18
CA LEU A 77 0.81 1.07 10.16
C LEU A 77 1.22 -0.39 9.93
N THR A 78 1.15 -1.21 10.97
CA THR A 78 1.54 -2.62 10.90
C THR A 78 0.40 -3.55 10.50
N SER A 79 -0.84 -3.20 10.82
CA SER A 79 -2.03 -4.01 10.58
C SER A 79 -2.75 -3.63 9.29
N ASN A 80 -2.96 -2.35 9.06
CA ASN A 80 -3.63 -1.73 7.90
C ASN A 80 -4.93 -2.44 7.47
N ALA A 81 -5.73 -2.84 8.46
CA ALA A 81 -6.94 -3.63 8.27
C ALA A 81 -8.05 -3.20 9.23
N SER A 82 -8.93 -2.28 8.78
CA SER A 82 -9.95 -1.63 9.61
C SER A 82 -10.77 -2.61 10.48
N ALA A 83 -11.32 -3.64 9.88
CA ALA A 83 -12.20 -4.59 10.58
C ALA A 83 -11.47 -5.35 11.70
N SER A 84 -10.27 -5.86 11.43
CA SER A 84 -9.47 -6.57 12.43
C SER A 84 -8.91 -5.65 13.50
N GLU A 85 -8.54 -4.41 13.14
CA GLU A 85 -8.09 -3.41 14.11
C GLU A 85 -9.21 -3.00 15.08
N PHE A 86 -10.41 -2.69 14.58
CA PHE A 86 -11.56 -2.40 15.44
C PHE A 86 -11.91 -3.58 16.34
N SER A 87 -11.89 -4.81 15.80
CA SER A 87 -12.15 -6.02 16.59
C SER A 87 -11.10 -6.23 17.68
N ALA A 88 -9.81 -6.10 17.34
CA ALA A 88 -8.72 -6.23 18.28
C ALA A 88 -8.80 -5.17 19.41
N ILE A 89 -9.08 -3.91 19.07
CA ILE A 89 -9.26 -2.83 20.06
C ILE A 89 -10.42 -3.17 21.03
N ASN A 90 -11.55 -3.66 20.51
CA ASN A 90 -12.69 -4.01 21.33
C ASN A 90 -12.39 -5.20 22.26
N LEU A 91 -11.72 -6.24 21.75
CA LEU A 91 -11.30 -7.38 22.56
C LEU A 91 -10.32 -6.96 23.66
N ILE A 92 -9.32 -6.13 23.34
CA ILE A 92 -8.36 -5.59 24.33
C ILE A 92 -9.10 -4.79 25.40
N LYS A 93 -10.03 -3.90 25.00
CA LYS A 93 -10.83 -3.09 25.93
C LYS A 93 -11.65 -3.94 26.89
N ASN A 94 -12.15 -5.09 26.44
CA ASN A 94 -12.98 -6.00 27.24
C ASN A 94 -12.17 -7.08 27.98
N GLY A 95 -10.83 -7.03 27.94
CA GLY A 95 -9.96 -8.01 28.59
C GLY A 95 -9.94 -9.37 27.90
N GLY A 96 -10.21 -9.42 26.60
CA GLY A 96 -10.18 -10.64 25.79
C GLY A 96 -8.81 -11.31 25.78
N ALA A 97 -8.80 -12.64 25.64
CA ALA A 97 -7.55 -13.39 25.58
C ALA A 97 -6.77 -13.12 24.29
N TYR A 98 -5.43 -13.16 24.36
CA TYR A 98 -4.59 -12.96 23.17
C TYR A 98 -4.87 -13.94 22.04
N ILE A 99 -5.24 -15.18 22.38
CA ILE A 99 -5.61 -16.21 21.39
C ILE A 99 -6.91 -15.84 20.65
N GLU A 100 -7.86 -15.24 21.34
CA GLU A 100 -9.10 -14.75 20.75
C GLU A 100 -8.86 -13.62 19.77
N ILE A 101 -7.98 -12.67 20.14
CA ILE A 101 -7.56 -11.58 19.26
C ILE A 101 -6.86 -12.15 18.01
N ALA A 102 -5.95 -13.11 18.19
CA ALA A 102 -5.21 -13.72 17.08
C ALA A 102 -6.15 -14.49 16.12
N LEU A 103 -7.05 -15.30 16.64
CA LEU A 103 -8.00 -16.07 15.83
C LEU A 103 -8.99 -15.16 15.10
N THR A 104 -9.53 -14.15 15.77
CA THR A 104 -10.46 -13.21 15.15
C THR A 104 -9.78 -12.42 14.05
N THR A 105 -8.55 -11.92 14.29
CA THR A 105 -7.76 -11.21 13.29
C THR A 105 -7.45 -12.11 12.09
N LEU A 106 -7.06 -13.36 12.32
CA LEU A 106 -6.78 -14.33 11.26
C LEU A 106 -8.03 -14.56 10.38
N ILE A 107 -9.18 -14.82 10.99
CA ILE A 107 -10.43 -15.09 10.26
C ILE A 107 -10.85 -13.87 9.44
N LEU A 108 -10.84 -12.66 10.02
CA LEU A 108 -11.21 -11.44 9.32
C LEU A 108 -10.29 -11.12 8.13
N ASN A 109 -9.02 -11.50 8.22
CA ASN A 109 -8.00 -11.20 7.21
C ASN A 109 -7.82 -12.32 6.16
N LEU A 110 -8.53 -13.46 6.26
CA LEU A 110 -8.49 -14.53 5.24
C LEU A 110 -8.82 -14.00 3.83
N ARG A 111 -9.69 -13.08 3.67
CA ARG A 111 -10.04 -12.41 2.41
C ARG A 111 -8.82 -11.84 1.68
N TYR A 112 -7.81 -11.37 2.42
CA TYR A 112 -6.59 -10.81 1.82
C TYR A 112 -5.77 -11.86 1.07
N ILE A 113 -5.84 -13.12 1.50
CA ILE A 113 -5.21 -14.24 0.79
C ILE A 113 -5.83 -14.39 -0.60
N LEU A 114 -7.17 -14.40 -0.67
CA LEU A 114 -7.89 -14.53 -1.94
C LEU A 114 -7.63 -13.34 -2.88
N MET A 115 -7.64 -12.12 -2.34
CA MET A 115 -7.34 -10.90 -3.11
C MET A 115 -5.89 -10.90 -3.62
N SER A 116 -4.93 -11.32 -2.80
CA SER A 116 -3.53 -11.44 -3.20
C SER A 116 -3.34 -12.47 -4.31
N CYS A 117 -4.01 -13.63 -4.23
CA CYS A 117 -4.00 -14.64 -5.28
C CYS A 117 -4.58 -14.10 -6.58
N ALA A 118 -5.73 -13.43 -6.55
CA ALA A 118 -6.37 -12.85 -7.74
C ALA A 118 -5.50 -11.76 -8.37
N LEU A 119 -4.90 -10.89 -7.56
CA LEU A 119 -4.04 -9.81 -8.05
C LEU A 119 -2.74 -10.35 -8.64
N SER A 120 -2.19 -11.43 -8.04
CA SER A 120 -1.00 -12.10 -8.54
C SER A 120 -1.16 -12.62 -9.97
N GLN A 121 -2.37 -13.02 -10.36
CA GLN A 121 -2.66 -13.48 -11.73
C GLN A 121 -2.66 -12.32 -12.75
N LYS A 122 -2.97 -11.10 -12.33
CA LYS A 122 -2.92 -9.89 -13.17
C LYS A 122 -1.51 -9.31 -13.33
N LEU A 123 -0.60 -9.65 -12.43
CA LEU A 123 0.79 -9.27 -12.54
C LEU A 123 1.50 -10.10 -13.59
N GLY A 124 2.24 -9.46 -14.49
CA GLY A 124 3.02 -10.16 -15.50
C GLY A 124 4.01 -11.16 -14.87
N SER A 125 4.31 -12.25 -15.59
CA SER A 125 5.23 -13.30 -15.15
C SER A 125 6.64 -12.79 -14.80
N LYS A 126 7.04 -11.65 -15.38
CA LYS A 126 8.33 -10.99 -15.12
C LYS A 126 8.35 -10.13 -13.85
N THR A 127 7.22 -9.98 -13.15
CA THR A 127 7.17 -9.20 -11.90
C THR A 127 7.88 -9.96 -10.79
N GLY A 128 8.97 -9.38 -10.28
CA GLY A 128 9.80 -9.97 -9.23
C GLY A 128 9.02 -10.18 -7.93
N ILE A 129 9.47 -11.17 -7.14
CA ILE A 129 8.82 -11.54 -5.88
C ILE A 129 8.77 -10.39 -4.87
N GLY A 130 9.78 -9.50 -4.85
CA GLY A 130 9.81 -8.33 -3.98
C GLY A 130 8.64 -7.37 -4.23
N HIS A 131 8.28 -7.12 -5.50
CA HIS A 131 7.10 -6.32 -5.85
C HIS A 131 5.81 -6.97 -5.37
N ARG A 132 5.71 -8.30 -5.48
CA ARG A 132 4.54 -9.07 -5.04
C ARG A 132 4.38 -9.00 -3.52
N LEU A 133 5.47 -9.13 -2.76
CA LEU A 133 5.46 -9.03 -1.30
C LEU A 133 5.06 -7.63 -0.82
N VAL A 134 5.66 -6.57 -1.39
CA VAL A 134 5.31 -5.19 -1.02
C VAL A 134 3.84 -4.88 -1.33
N MET A 135 3.33 -5.34 -2.47
CA MET A 135 1.91 -5.15 -2.81
C MET A 135 0.99 -5.93 -1.90
N SER A 136 1.35 -7.16 -1.50
CA SER A 136 0.51 -7.98 -0.63
C SER A 136 0.45 -7.47 0.81
N PHE A 137 1.48 -6.74 1.27
CA PHE A 137 1.51 -6.16 2.60
C PHE A 137 0.40 -5.12 2.82
N ASP A 138 0.13 -4.29 1.81
CA ASP A 138 -0.82 -3.17 1.91
C ASP A 138 -2.05 -3.37 1.01
N ILE A 139 -2.45 -4.63 0.79
CA ILE A 139 -3.64 -4.93 0.00
C ILE A 139 -4.89 -4.78 0.86
N THR A 140 -5.75 -3.82 0.49
CA THR A 140 -7.06 -3.62 1.09
C THR A 140 -8.13 -3.77 0.02
N ASP A 141 -9.41 -3.78 0.42
CA ASP A 141 -10.52 -3.94 -0.52
C ASP A 141 -10.53 -2.86 -1.62
N GLU A 142 -10.24 -1.61 -1.24
CA GLU A 142 -10.23 -0.46 -2.15
C GLU A 142 -9.00 -0.48 -3.08
N ILE A 143 -7.82 -0.78 -2.53
CA ILE A 143 -6.59 -0.92 -3.32
C ILE A 143 -6.72 -2.09 -4.29
N PHE A 144 -7.31 -3.20 -3.85
CA PHE A 144 -7.63 -4.34 -4.70
C PHE A 144 -8.58 -3.95 -5.83
N ALA A 145 -9.69 -3.27 -5.51
CA ALA A 145 -10.69 -2.86 -6.51
C ALA A 145 -10.07 -1.98 -7.60
N LEU A 146 -9.30 -0.94 -7.22
CA LEU A 146 -8.62 -0.07 -8.17
C LEU A 146 -7.58 -0.83 -9.02
N SER A 147 -6.86 -1.76 -8.40
CA SER A 147 -5.81 -2.55 -9.07
C SER A 147 -6.39 -3.58 -10.02
N VAL A 148 -7.46 -4.28 -9.63
CA VAL A 148 -8.10 -5.30 -10.47
C VAL A 148 -8.81 -4.71 -11.68
N CYS A 149 -9.26 -3.44 -11.60
CA CYS A 149 -9.90 -2.73 -12.71
C CYS A 149 -8.93 -2.30 -13.84
N GLN A 150 -7.60 -2.43 -13.65
CA GLN A 150 -6.66 -2.08 -14.73
C GLN A 150 -6.80 -3.06 -15.91
N ARG A 151 -7.18 -2.52 -17.11
CA ARG A 151 -7.48 -3.34 -18.29
C ARG A 151 -6.26 -3.94 -18.99
N ASN A 152 -5.13 -3.22 -19.00
CA ASN A 152 -3.94 -3.58 -19.78
C ASN A 152 -2.86 -4.32 -18.94
N GLY A 153 -3.29 -5.10 -17.94
CA GLY A 153 -2.38 -5.68 -16.95
C GLY A 153 -2.07 -4.71 -15.82
N LEU A 154 -1.60 -5.26 -14.70
CA LEU A 154 -1.29 -4.47 -13.52
C LEU A 154 0.21 -4.19 -13.44
N SER A 155 0.56 -2.91 -13.31
CA SER A 155 1.91 -2.48 -12.98
C SER A 155 2.04 -2.26 -11.47
N PRO A 156 3.09 -2.79 -10.82
CA PRO A 156 3.34 -2.54 -9.39
C PRO A 156 3.40 -1.04 -9.03
N TYR A 157 3.94 -0.22 -9.94
CA TYR A 157 4.08 1.22 -9.72
C TYR A 157 2.74 1.95 -9.58
N TYR A 158 1.69 1.48 -10.28
CA TYR A 158 0.34 2.01 -10.12
C TYR A 158 -0.19 1.73 -8.71
N THR A 159 -0.06 0.50 -8.23
CA THR A 159 -0.49 0.13 -6.87
C THR A 159 0.32 0.88 -5.81
N TYR A 160 1.63 1.06 -6.00
CA TYR A 160 2.46 1.87 -5.10
C TYR A 160 2.00 3.33 -5.02
N GLY A 161 1.52 3.90 -6.13
CA GLY A 161 0.93 5.23 -6.13
C GLY A 161 -0.33 5.31 -5.24
N ILE A 162 -1.20 4.32 -5.32
CA ILE A 162 -2.41 4.25 -4.47
C ILE A 162 -2.01 4.13 -2.99
N ILE A 163 -1.11 3.20 -2.68
CA ILE A 163 -0.59 2.98 -1.32
C ILE A 163 0.03 4.26 -0.76
N ALA A 164 0.86 4.95 -1.55
CA ALA A 164 1.52 6.19 -1.13
C ALA A 164 0.53 7.33 -0.82
N ALA A 165 -0.67 7.32 -1.41
CA ALA A 165 -1.72 8.26 -1.07
C ALA A 165 -2.52 7.81 0.17
N ALA A 166 -2.86 6.52 0.26
CA ALA A 166 -3.79 5.98 1.24
C ALA A 166 -3.16 5.74 2.61
N LEU A 167 -1.99 5.08 2.67
CA LEU A 167 -1.34 4.66 3.91
C LEU A 167 -1.00 5.82 4.86
N PRO A 168 -0.43 6.96 4.40
CA PRO A 168 -0.20 8.10 5.29
C PRO A 168 -1.49 8.66 5.89
N CYS A 169 -2.58 8.70 5.11
CA CYS A 169 -3.89 9.19 5.58
C CYS A 169 -4.47 8.25 6.65
N TRP A 170 -4.28 6.94 6.49
CA TRP A 170 -4.69 5.94 7.48
C TRP A 170 -3.96 6.15 8.81
N ALA A 171 -2.64 6.25 8.78
CA ALA A 171 -1.82 6.47 9.97
C ALA A 171 -2.11 7.82 10.65
N MET A 172 -2.22 8.89 9.85
CA MET A 172 -2.53 10.23 10.35
C MET A 172 -3.93 10.30 10.97
N GLY A 173 -4.93 9.69 10.35
CA GLY A 173 -6.29 9.66 10.89
C GLY A 173 -6.33 8.96 12.25
N THR A 174 -5.70 7.79 12.40
CA THR A 174 -5.62 7.08 13.68
C THR A 174 -4.90 7.92 14.73
N PHE A 175 -3.78 8.56 14.38
CA PHE A 175 -3.05 9.43 15.29
C PHE A 175 -3.90 10.61 15.77
N LEU A 176 -4.51 11.35 14.84
CA LEU A 176 -5.36 12.50 15.14
C LEU A 176 -6.62 12.09 15.92
N GLY A 177 -7.24 10.97 15.57
CA GLY A 177 -8.38 10.43 16.28
C GLY A 177 -8.06 10.09 17.74
N THR A 178 -6.89 9.48 17.99
CA THR A 178 -6.45 9.15 19.33
C THR A 178 -6.13 10.41 20.16
N LEU A 179 -5.54 11.43 19.56
CA LEU A 179 -5.33 12.73 20.19
C LEU A 179 -6.67 13.41 20.52
N SER A 180 -7.59 13.46 19.57
CA SER A 180 -8.90 14.09 19.75
C SER A 180 -9.76 13.37 20.79
N GLY A 181 -9.65 12.06 20.89
CA GLY A 181 -10.35 11.25 21.88
C GLY A 181 -9.99 11.61 23.33
N SER A 182 -8.88 12.32 23.56
CA SER A 182 -8.52 12.84 24.90
C SER A 182 -9.23 14.16 25.25
N ILE A 183 -9.70 14.90 24.23
CA ILE A 183 -10.29 16.25 24.38
C ILE A 183 -11.81 16.19 24.39
N LEU A 184 -12.41 15.13 23.86
CA LEU A 184 -13.86 14.98 23.78
C LEU A 184 -14.50 14.89 25.17
N PRO A 185 -15.59 15.66 25.42
CA PRO A 185 -16.34 15.64 26.68
C PRO A 185 -16.84 14.23 27.04
N ALA A 186 -17.02 13.98 28.33
CA ALA A 186 -17.49 12.67 28.85
C ALA A 186 -18.82 12.24 28.25
N SER A 187 -19.71 13.18 27.91
CA SER A 187 -21.01 12.95 27.29
C SER A 187 -20.94 12.31 25.88
N VAL A 188 -19.89 12.58 25.12
CA VAL A 188 -19.64 11.99 23.79
C VAL A 188 -18.83 10.69 23.89
N ARG A 189 -18.19 10.47 25.06
CA ARG A 189 -17.42 9.24 25.33
C ARG A 189 -18.31 8.05 25.70
N SER A 190 -19.55 8.24 26.09
CA SER A 190 -20.46 7.19 26.57
C SER A 190 -21.48 6.72 25.52
N ALA A 191 -21.53 7.36 24.36
CA ALA A 191 -22.33 6.92 23.22
C ALA A 191 -21.51 6.02 22.30
#